data_8c40d6f6bde2a4ca33cf0a8807c79300
#
_entry.id   8c40d6f6bde2a4ca33cf0a8807c79300
#
_cell.length_a   1.000
_cell.length_b   1.000
_cell.length_c   1.000
_cell.angle_alpha   90.00
_cell.angle_beta   90.00
_cell.angle_gamma   90.00
#
_symmetry.space_group_name_H-M   'P 1'
#
loop_
_entity.id
_entity.type
_entity.pdbx_description
1 polymer ?
#
loop_
_entity_poly.entity_id
_entity_poly.type
_entity_poly.pdbx_seq_one_letter_code
_entity_poly.pdbx_strand_id
1 'polypeptide(L)'
;MPEIKVTFTDESVVVFHEDMTFQTFNKNDDKHLPVNKASLFRHPNCGLLFSFVDILRMGEFFYNVEKPEIIYQSKNVKKIELV
;
A
#
# COMPACT_ATOMS: atom_id res chain seq x y z
N MET A 1 -12.51 9.72 -9.68
CA MET A 1 -11.57 8.61 -9.78
C MET A 1 -11.70 7.69 -8.58
N PRO A 2 -11.55 6.37 -8.77
CA PRO A 2 -11.60 5.47 -7.62
C PRO A 2 -10.46 5.77 -6.64
N GLU A 3 -10.82 5.74 -5.37
CA GLU A 3 -9.87 6.00 -4.31
C GLU A 3 -10.13 5.04 -3.16
N ILE A 4 -9.10 4.81 -2.34
CA ILE A 4 -9.27 4.11 -1.07
C ILE A 4 -8.73 4.99 0.05
N LYS A 5 -9.38 4.89 1.18
CA LYS A 5 -8.97 5.62 2.38
C LYS A 5 -8.38 4.60 3.35
N VAL A 6 -7.14 4.82 3.71
CA VAL A 6 -6.39 3.89 4.56
C VAL A 6 -6.14 4.55 5.90
N THR A 7 -6.59 3.90 6.97
CA THR A 7 -6.37 4.37 8.33
C THR A 7 -5.30 3.49 8.98
N PHE A 8 -4.31 4.12 9.57
CA PHE A 8 -3.22 3.42 10.24
C PHE A 8 -3.46 3.34 11.74
N THR A 9 -2.67 2.50 12.41
CA THR A 9 -2.86 2.27 13.85
C THR A 9 -2.64 3.51 14.71
N ASP A 10 -1.91 4.50 14.21
CA ASP A 10 -1.71 5.77 14.91
C ASP A 10 -2.82 6.78 14.59
N GLU A 11 -3.90 6.33 13.96
CA GLU A 11 -5.06 7.13 13.56
C GLU A 11 -4.79 8.08 12.39
N SER A 12 -3.62 8.02 11.78
CA SER A 12 -3.37 8.80 10.58
C SER A 12 -4.15 8.21 9.40
N VAL A 13 -4.54 9.06 8.47
CA VAL A 13 -5.36 8.67 7.32
C VAL A 13 -4.67 9.14 6.05
N VAL A 14 -4.59 8.26 5.07
CA VAL A 14 -4.02 8.57 3.77
C VAL A 14 -4.98 8.06 2.70
N VAL A 15 -5.13 8.82 1.63
CA VAL A 15 -5.96 8.42 0.50
C VAL A 15 -5.04 8.05 -0.66
N PHE A 16 -5.26 6.87 -1.20
CA PHE A 16 -4.56 6.42 -2.40
C PHE A 16 -5.55 6.29 -3.56
N HIS A 17 -5.09 6.53 -4.76
CA HIS A 17 -5.97 6.47 -5.92
C HIS A 17 -5.43 5.52 -6.98
N GLU A 18 -6.27 5.25 -7.96
CA GLU A 18 -5.94 4.34 -9.07
C GLU A 18 -4.65 4.79 -9.75
N ASP A 19 -3.88 3.82 -10.21
CA ASP A 19 -2.61 4.00 -10.92
C ASP A 19 -1.42 4.41 -10.07
N MET A 20 -1.62 4.63 -8.76
CA MET A 20 -0.45 4.79 -7.89
C MET A 20 0.35 3.49 -7.86
N THR A 21 1.66 3.60 -7.97
CA THR A 21 2.57 2.46 -7.95
C THR A 21 3.31 2.42 -6.63
N PHE A 22 3.38 1.24 -6.05
CA PHE A 22 4.05 1.02 -4.77
C PHE A 22 5.18 0.02 -4.95
N GLN A 23 6.27 0.27 -4.24
CA GLN A 23 7.36 -0.68 -4.12
C GLN A 23 7.25 -1.32 -2.75
N THR A 24 7.25 -2.65 -2.70
CA THR A 24 7.24 -3.37 -1.43
C THR A 24 8.62 -3.92 -1.15
N PHE A 25 8.94 -4.08 0.14
CA PHE A 25 10.19 -4.69 0.54
C PHE A 25 10.06 -5.29 1.92
N ASN A 26 10.99 -6.19 2.24
CA ASN A 26 11.07 -6.82 3.54
C ASN A 26 12.39 -6.45 4.19
N LYS A 27 12.37 -6.32 5.51
CA LYS A 27 13.59 -6.18 6.25
C LYS A 27 14.19 -7.56 6.41
N ASN A 28 15.40 -7.76 5.90
CA ASN A 28 16.07 -9.05 5.98
C ASN A 28 17.49 -8.82 6.44
N ASP A 29 17.77 -9.22 7.68
CA ASP A 29 19.05 -8.96 8.33
C ASP A 29 19.37 -7.46 8.27
N ASP A 30 20.46 -7.10 7.62
CA ASP A 30 20.86 -5.71 7.52
C ASP A 30 20.50 -5.07 6.19
N LYS A 31 19.68 -5.75 5.39
CA LYS A 31 19.34 -5.27 4.06
C LYS A 31 17.86 -5.15 3.88
N HIS A 32 17.44 -4.11 3.18
CA HIS A 32 16.07 -3.98 2.73
C HIS A 32 16.03 -4.41 1.28
N LEU A 33 15.48 -5.60 1.04
CA LEU A 33 15.42 -6.16 -0.29
C LEU A 33 14.08 -5.85 -0.93
N PRO A 34 14.06 -5.24 -2.12
CA PRO A 34 12.82 -5.03 -2.84
C PRO A 34 12.18 -6.36 -3.17
N VAL A 35 10.89 -6.49 -2.93
CA VAL A 35 10.15 -7.69 -3.25
C VAL A 35 9.44 -7.53 -4.58
N ASN A 36 8.49 -6.62 -4.65
CA ASN A 36 7.70 -6.42 -5.85
C ASN A 36 7.26 -4.97 -5.98
N LYS A 37 6.97 -4.60 -7.21
CA LYS A 37 6.38 -3.32 -7.52
C LYS A 37 5.00 -3.59 -8.07
N ALA A 38 3.99 -2.88 -7.58
CA ALA A 38 2.61 -3.09 -7.99
C ALA A 38 1.86 -1.78 -8.04
N SER A 39 0.97 -1.67 -9.00
CA SER A 39 0.11 -0.50 -9.13
C SER A 39 -1.29 -0.83 -8.63
N LEU A 40 -1.96 0.17 -8.07
CA LEU A 40 -3.35 0.03 -7.71
C LEU A 40 -4.19 -0.03 -8.98
N PHE A 41 -5.01 -1.06 -9.08
CA PHE A 41 -5.91 -1.21 -10.22
C PHE A 41 -7.31 -1.52 -9.73
N ARG A 42 -8.31 -1.14 -10.53
CA ARG A 42 -9.69 -1.33 -10.15
C ARG A 42 -10.16 -2.73 -10.50
N HIS A 43 -10.59 -3.45 -9.48
CA HIS A 43 -11.23 -4.75 -9.65
C HIS A 43 -12.72 -4.54 -9.92
N PRO A 44 -13.34 -5.30 -10.82
CA PRO A 44 -14.75 -5.07 -11.18
C PRO A 44 -15.71 -5.08 -9.99
N ASN A 45 -15.44 -5.89 -8.97
CA ASN A 45 -16.36 -6.04 -7.85
C ASN A 45 -15.94 -5.29 -6.60
N CYS A 46 -14.65 -4.97 -6.46
CA CYS A 46 -14.11 -4.48 -5.19
C CYS A 46 -13.30 -3.20 -5.33
N GLY A 47 -13.35 -2.55 -6.49
CA GLY A 47 -12.59 -1.33 -6.71
C GLY A 47 -11.09 -1.56 -6.51
N LEU A 48 -10.45 -0.70 -5.76
CA LEU A 48 -9.00 -0.79 -5.51
C LEU A 48 -8.65 -1.69 -4.33
N LEU A 49 -9.65 -2.23 -3.64
CA LEU A 49 -9.44 -2.92 -2.38
C LEU A 49 -8.51 -4.13 -2.53
N PHE A 50 -8.80 -5.01 -3.49
CA PHE A 50 -8.02 -6.23 -3.64
C PHE A 50 -6.58 -5.95 -4.03
N SER A 51 -6.35 -5.00 -4.93
CA SER A 51 -4.98 -4.69 -5.33
C SER A 51 -4.18 -4.13 -4.16
N PHE A 52 -4.81 -3.32 -3.30
CA PHE A 52 -4.11 -2.80 -2.15
C PHE A 52 -3.83 -3.89 -1.11
N VAL A 53 -4.79 -4.79 -0.88
CA VAL A 53 -4.57 -5.91 0.03
C VAL A 53 -3.41 -6.78 -0.46
N ASP A 54 -3.30 -7.00 -1.77
CA ASP A 54 -2.18 -7.74 -2.33
C ASP A 54 -0.86 -7.05 -2.05
N ILE A 55 -0.82 -5.72 -2.15
CA ILE A 55 0.39 -4.97 -1.83
C ILE A 55 0.79 -5.18 -0.37
N LEU A 56 -0.18 -5.17 0.55
CA LEU A 56 0.09 -5.41 1.96
C LEU A 56 0.66 -6.80 2.22
N ARG A 57 0.29 -7.77 1.39
CA ARG A 57 0.76 -9.15 1.54
C ARG A 57 2.12 -9.39 0.91
N MET A 58 2.54 -8.53 0.00
CA MET A 58 3.80 -8.70 -0.72
C MET A 58 5.03 -8.42 0.14
N GLY A 59 4.93 -7.56 1.13
CA GLY A 59 6.08 -7.19 1.94
C GLY A 59 5.69 -6.54 3.24
N GLU A 60 6.66 -6.41 4.13
CA GLU A 60 6.47 -5.79 5.44
C GLU A 60 6.33 -4.27 5.34
N PHE A 61 6.94 -3.69 4.32
CA PHE A 61 6.95 -2.25 4.11
C PHE A 61 6.57 -1.94 2.67
N PHE A 62 6.04 -0.76 2.47
CA PHE A 62 5.76 -0.29 1.13
C PHE A 62 5.89 1.23 1.07
N TYR A 63 6.12 1.76 -0.12
CA TYR A 63 6.13 3.19 -0.33
C TYR A 63 5.65 3.51 -1.75
N ASN A 64 5.06 4.69 -1.90
CA ASN A 64 4.68 5.21 -3.19
C ASN A 64 5.94 5.64 -3.93
N VAL A 65 6.14 5.12 -5.13
CA VAL A 65 7.38 5.41 -5.88
C VAL A 65 7.55 6.90 -6.18
N GLU A 66 6.47 7.66 -6.16
CA GLU A 66 6.55 9.10 -6.37
C GLU A 66 6.91 9.87 -5.11
N LYS A 67 6.80 9.23 -3.94
CA LYS A 67 7.14 9.84 -2.66
C LYS A 67 7.92 8.83 -1.81
N PRO A 68 9.11 8.46 -2.24
CA PRO A 68 9.86 7.39 -1.57
C PRO A 68 10.34 7.75 -0.16
N GLU A 69 10.26 9.01 0.22
CA GLU A 69 10.65 9.44 1.56
C GLU A 69 9.66 9.02 2.64
N ILE A 70 8.46 8.57 2.25
CA ILE A 70 7.46 8.11 3.21
C ILE A 70 7.31 6.61 3.08
N ILE A 71 7.69 5.89 4.13
CA ILE A 71 7.63 4.43 4.15
C ILE A 71 6.56 4.00 5.12
N TYR A 72 5.67 3.12 4.66
CA TYR A 72 4.58 2.59 5.47
C TYR A 72 4.88 1.16 5.88
N GLN A 73 4.41 0.76 7.05
CA GLN A 73 4.48 -0.63 7.49
C GLN A 73 3.13 -1.28 7.24
N SER A 74 3.14 -2.41 6.53
CA SER A 74 1.90 -3.11 6.18
C SER A 74 1.09 -3.49 7.41
N LYS A 75 1.77 -3.91 8.48
CA LYS A 75 1.09 -4.32 9.72
C LYS A 75 0.42 -3.18 10.45
N ASN A 76 0.73 -1.94 10.12
CA ASN A 76 0.15 -0.78 10.78
C ASN A 76 -1.12 -0.28 10.10
N VAL A 77 -1.58 -0.95 9.07
CA VAL A 77 -2.85 -0.63 8.44
C VAL A 77 -3.96 -1.19 9.31
N LYS A 78 -4.84 -0.31 9.76
CA LYS A 78 -5.93 -0.65 10.66
C LYS A 78 -7.23 -0.88 9.91
N LYS A 79 -7.51 -0.04 8.92
CA LYS A 79 -8.77 -0.07 8.20
C LYS A 79 -8.59 0.46 6.79
N ILE A 80 -9.29 -0.16 5.85
CA ILE A 80 -9.30 0.27 4.45
C ILE A 80 -10.75 0.46 4.04
N GLU A 81 -11.05 1.63 3.46
CA GLU A 81 -12.40 1.95 3.03
C GLU A 81 -12.39 2.38 1.57
N LEU A 82 -13.38 1.92 0.83
CA LEU A 82 -13.62 2.44 -0.52
C LEU A 82 -14.27 3.81 -0.40
N VAL A 83 -13.84 4.72 -1.24
CA VAL A 83 -14.35 6.09 -1.23
C VAL A 83 -15.20 6.35 -2.45
#